data_f31a2fea9e2dcce50489db7c6265dabe
#
_entry.id   f31a2fea9e2dcce50489db7c6265dabe
#
_cell.length_a   1.000
_cell.length_b   1.000
_cell.length_c   1.000
_cell.angle_alpha   90.00
_cell.angle_beta   90.00
_cell.angle_gamma   90.00
#
_symmetry.space_group_name_H-M   'P 1'
#
loop_
_entity.id
_entity.type
_entity.pdbx_description
1 polymer ?
#
loop_
_entity_poly.entity_id
_entity_poly.type
_entity_poly.pdbx_seq_one_letter_code
_entity_poly.pdbx_strand_id
1 'polypeptide(L)'
;VERARASFGQIFYFEDQRVQLLDTLGQRRERDDDSTSAYAAEFMYRISNAWQVRGDALWNPDNSTDNAGSLMANYQPEPRKVFNAGYRFRNEVNTFNALTGNFIRDENRRIDQSDLSFIWPLTQQWSMIGRWQHDFSGDRTLEAFGGLEYDSCCWKLRFINRYWVDYNEFESVTQDEGNRGIFLQ
;
A
#
# COMPACT_ATOMS: atom_id res chain seq x y z
N VAL A 1 10.25 -23.65 -13.80
CA VAL A 1 10.14 -22.41 -12.97
C VAL A 1 9.29 -21.41 -13.72
N GLU A 2 8.17 -20.99 -13.11
CA GLU A 2 7.29 -19.97 -13.69
C GLU A 2 8.03 -18.63 -13.77
N ARG A 3 8.09 -18.04 -14.96
CA ARG A 3 8.75 -16.75 -15.20
C ARG A 3 7.77 -15.60 -15.34
N ALA A 4 6.58 -15.88 -15.83
CA ALA A 4 5.54 -14.88 -16.02
C ALA A 4 4.18 -15.47 -15.67
N ARG A 5 3.34 -14.68 -15.04
CA ARG A 5 1.94 -14.94 -14.81
C ARG A 5 1.17 -13.65 -15.07
N ALA A 6 0.06 -13.75 -15.76
CA ALA A 6 -0.89 -12.66 -15.89
C ALA A 6 -2.30 -13.23 -15.78
N SER A 7 -3.18 -12.51 -15.11
CA SER A 7 -4.62 -12.79 -15.08
C SER A 7 -5.39 -11.50 -15.32
N PHE A 8 -6.54 -11.66 -15.93
CA PHE A 8 -7.48 -10.60 -16.24
C PHE A 8 -8.88 -11.14 -16.05
N GLY A 9 -9.76 -10.38 -15.42
CA GLY A 9 -11.13 -10.80 -15.15
C GLY A 9 -12.08 -9.64 -14.99
N GLN A 10 -13.35 -9.95 -15.21
CA GLN A 10 -14.50 -9.10 -14.94
C GLN A 10 -15.66 -9.99 -14.52
N ILE A 11 -16.50 -9.51 -13.62
CA ILE A 11 -17.71 -10.20 -13.19
C ILE A 11 -18.91 -9.55 -13.87
N PHE A 12 -19.77 -10.37 -14.44
CA PHE A 12 -21.07 -9.96 -14.98
C PHE A 12 -22.16 -10.33 -13.98
N TYR A 13 -22.99 -9.36 -13.62
CA TYR A 13 -24.11 -9.57 -12.71
C TYR A 13 -25.37 -9.74 -13.56
N PHE A 14 -26.02 -10.91 -13.45
CA PHE A 14 -27.28 -11.21 -14.15
C PHE A 14 -28.52 -10.70 -13.41
N GLU A 15 -28.34 -10.29 -12.15
CA GLU A 15 -29.38 -9.69 -11.32
C GLU A 15 -28.79 -8.51 -10.54
N ASP A 16 -29.62 -7.51 -10.26
CA ASP A 16 -29.20 -6.35 -9.47
C ASP A 16 -28.67 -6.76 -8.09
N GLN A 17 -27.58 -6.16 -7.67
CA GLN A 17 -27.00 -6.39 -6.36
C GLN A 17 -27.92 -5.86 -5.27
N ARG A 18 -28.56 -6.77 -4.50
CA ARG A 18 -29.49 -6.44 -3.41
C ARG A 18 -28.80 -6.24 -2.06
N VAL A 19 -27.56 -6.70 -1.93
CA VAL A 19 -26.80 -6.63 -0.67
C VAL A 19 -25.78 -5.52 -0.79
N GLN A 20 -25.91 -4.50 0.04
CA GLN A 20 -24.95 -3.43 0.19
C GLN A 20 -24.12 -3.66 1.43
N LEU A 21 -22.79 -3.62 1.29
CA LEU A 21 -21.91 -3.60 2.44
C LEU A 21 -21.95 -2.20 3.05
N LEU A 22 -22.15 -2.16 4.35
CA LEU A 22 -21.98 -0.93 5.12
C LEU A 22 -20.48 -0.63 5.25
N ASP A 23 -20.12 0.64 5.21
CA ASP A 23 -18.78 1.06 5.54
C ASP A 23 -18.49 0.88 7.04
N THR A 24 -17.28 1.18 7.48
CA THR A 24 -16.86 1.09 8.90
C THR A 24 -17.68 2.00 9.84
N LEU A 25 -18.40 2.97 9.30
CA LEU A 25 -19.28 3.88 10.04
C LEU A 25 -20.76 3.46 9.99
N GLY A 26 -21.06 2.30 9.39
CA GLY A 26 -22.42 1.79 9.23
C GLY A 26 -23.24 2.56 8.18
N GLN A 27 -22.61 3.31 7.29
CA GLN A 27 -23.25 4.05 6.22
C GLN A 27 -23.37 3.19 4.97
N ARG A 28 -24.44 3.36 4.20
CA ARG A 28 -24.62 2.66 2.94
C ARG A 28 -23.66 3.24 1.90
N ARG A 29 -22.95 2.37 1.21
CA ARG A 29 -22.20 2.74 0.02
C ARG A 29 -23.17 3.08 -1.11
N GLU A 30 -22.75 3.97 -2.03
CA GLU A 30 -23.53 4.24 -3.24
C GLU A 30 -23.88 2.92 -3.95
N ARG A 31 -25.13 2.78 -4.36
CA ARG A 31 -25.59 1.59 -5.05
C ARG A 31 -24.92 1.54 -6.40
N ASP A 32 -24.16 0.51 -6.63
CA ASP A 32 -23.61 0.19 -7.94
C ASP A 32 -24.70 -0.58 -8.69
N ASP A 33 -25.45 0.12 -9.54
CA ASP A 33 -26.48 -0.49 -10.39
C ASP A 33 -25.87 -1.04 -11.69
N ASP A 34 -24.54 -1.05 -11.83
CA ASP A 34 -23.85 -1.55 -12.99
C ASP A 34 -23.99 -3.08 -13.09
N SER A 35 -24.27 -3.53 -14.31
CA SER A 35 -24.36 -4.98 -14.62
C SER A 35 -23.00 -5.67 -14.66
N THR A 36 -21.91 -4.92 -14.50
CA THR A 36 -20.53 -5.43 -14.56
C THR A 36 -19.70 -4.87 -13.43
N SER A 37 -18.75 -5.68 -12.94
CA SER A 37 -17.73 -5.19 -12.01
C SER A 37 -16.64 -4.41 -12.74
N ALA A 38 -15.81 -3.70 -11.97
CA ALA A 38 -14.53 -3.22 -12.47
C ALA A 38 -13.69 -4.37 -13.09
N TYR A 39 -12.87 -4.03 -14.06
CA TYR A 39 -11.86 -4.93 -14.59
C TYR A 39 -10.76 -5.13 -13.57
N ALA A 40 -10.40 -6.37 -13.28
CA ALA A 40 -9.29 -6.74 -12.44
C ALA A 40 -8.17 -7.34 -13.29
N ALA A 41 -6.97 -6.84 -13.10
CA ALA A 41 -5.78 -7.37 -13.76
C ALA A 41 -4.67 -7.56 -12.73
N GLU A 42 -3.93 -8.64 -12.86
CA GLU A 42 -2.71 -8.87 -12.09
C GLU A 42 -1.62 -9.45 -12.96
N PHE A 43 -0.39 -9.13 -12.65
CA PHE A 43 0.76 -9.73 -13.32
C PHE A 43 1.92 -9.95 -12.36
N MET A 44 2.71 -10.94 -12.68
CA MET A 44 4.00 -11.19 -12.07
C MET A 44 4.99 -11.55 -13.16
N TYR A 45 6.16 -10.93 -13.10
CA TYR A 45 7.24 -11.21 -14.03
C TYR A 45 8.58 -11.33 -13.32
N ARG A 46 9.24 -12.46 -13.51
CA ARG A 46 10.58 -12.71 -13.01
C ARG A 46 11.60 -12.41 -14.10
N ILE A 47 12.21 -11.22 -14.02
CA ILE A 47 13.20 -10.76 -14.99
C ILE A 47 14.45 -11.63 -14.93
N SER A 48 14.87 -11.97 -13.69
CA SER A 48 16.01 -12.83 -13.42
C SER A 48 15.79 -13.60 -12.12
N ASN A 49 16.76 -14.40 -11.70
CA ASN A 49 16.68 -15.07 -10.39
C ASN A 49 16.71 -14.08 -9.22
N ALA A 50 17.23 -12.87 -9.45
CA ALA A 50 17.33 -11.82 -8.43
C ALA A 50 16.21 -10.79 -8.51
N TRP A 51 15.56 -10.60 -9.67
CA TRP A 51 14.57 -9.56 -9.90
C TRP A 51 13.18 -10.14 -10.19
N GLN A 52 12.20 -9.67 -9.44
CA GLN A 52 10.79 -9.94 -9.66
C GLN A 52 9.99 -8.65 -9.62
N VAL A 53 9.07 -8.50 -10.55
CA VAL A 53 8.09 -7.41 -10.58
C VAL A 53 6.71 -8.03 -10.52
N ARG A 54 5.83 -7.42 -9.77
CA ARG A 54 4.40 -7.77 -9.70
C ARG A 54 3.57 -6.51 -9.66
N GLY A 55 2.38 -6.58 -10.22
CA GLY A 55 1.43 -5.49 -10.15
C GLY A 55 0.02 -6.00 -10.24
N ASP A 56 -0.89 -5.18 -9.76
CA ASP A 56 -2.32 -5.38 -9.84
C ASP A 56 -3.00 -4.05 -10.18
N ALA A 57 -4.12 -4.13 -10.85
CA ALA A 57 -4.93 -2.98 -11.20
C ALA A 57 -6.42 -3.34 -11.17
N LEU A 58 -7.21 -2.42 -10.64
CA LEU A 58 -8.65 -2.37 -10.77
C LEU A 58 -8.99 -1.13 -11.59
N TRP A 59 -9.76 -1.32 -12.66
CA TRP A 59 -10.16 -0.25 -13.53
C TRP A 59 -11.64 -0.35 -13.85
N ASN A 60 -12.39 0.69 -13.49
CA ASN A 60 -13.79 0.85 -13.82
C ASN A 60 -13.92 1.97 -14.86
N PRO A 61 -14.31 1.66 -16.13
CA PRO A 61 -14.46 2.67 -17.18
C PRO A 61 -15.61 3.65 -16.90
N ASP A 62 -16.64 3.19 -16.18
CA ASP A 62 -17.86 3.97 -15.91
C ASP A 62 -17.70 4.84 -14.67
N ASN A 63 -16.87 4.39 -13.72
CA ASN A 63 -16.62 5.10 -12.47
C ASN A 63 -15.11 5.16 -12.14
N SER A 64 -14.47 6.25 -12.51
CA SER A 64 -13.02 6.43 -12.27
C SER A 64 -12.63 6.54 -10.79
N THR A 65 -13.58 6.71 -9.87
CA THR A 65 -13.31 6.79 -8.42
C THR A 65 -12.91 5.44 -7.83
N ASP A 66 -13.30 4.33 -8.46
CA ASP A 66 -12.98 2.99 -7.99
C ASP A 66 -11.65 2.44 -8.53
N ASN A 67 -10.92 3.25 -9.29
CA ASN A 67 -9.64 2.82 -9.86
C ASN A 67 -8.57 2.71 -8.77
N ALA A 68 -7.89 1.59 -8.77
CA ALA A 68 -6.80 1.29 -7.85
C ALA A 68 -5.73 0.44 -8.52
N GLY A 69 -4.51 0.50 -8.02
CA GLY A 69 -3.46 -0.37 -8.51
C GLY A 69 -2.22 -0.33 -7.65
N SER A 70 -1.41 -1.34 -7.82
CA SER A 70 -0.09 -1.40 -7.21
C SER A 70 0.96 -1.95 -8.15
N LEU A 71 2.19 -1.52 -7.94
CA LEU A 71 3.38 -2.04 -8.61
C LEU A 71 4.46 -2.26 -7.57
N MET A 72 5.03 -3.45 -7.55
CA MET A 72 6.12 -3.79 -6.63
C MET A 72 7.26 -4.46 -7.38
N ALA A 73 8.47 -3.95 -7.17
CA ALA A 73 9.71 -4.55 -7.61
C ALA A 73 10.48 -5.09 -6.39
N ASN A 74 10.91 -6.33 -6.49
CA ASN A 74 11.73 -7.00 -5.49
C ASN A 74 13.06 -7.38 -6.12
N TYR A 75 14.14 -7.04 -5.44
CA TYR A 75 15.49 -7.41 -5.81
C TYR A 75 16.16 -8.18 -4.68
N GLN A 76 16.48 -9.44 -4.94
CA GLN A 76 17.13 -10.34 -3.99
C GLN A 76 18.21 -11.18 -4.70
N PRO A 77 19.42 -10.63 -4.92
CA PRO A 77 20.50 -11.35 -5.60
C PRO A 77 21.11 -12.47 -4.75
N GLU A 78 21.08 -12.31 -3.43
CA GLU A 78 21.65 -13.25 -2.46
C GLU A 78 20.77 -13.30 -1.19
N PRO A 79 20.87 -14.36 -0.38
CA PRO A 79 20.28 -14.37 0.94
C PRO A 79 20.73 -13.15 1.76
N ARG A 80 19.81 -12.48 2.46
CA ARG A 80 20.04 -11.26 3.25
C ARG A 80 20.29 -9.98 2.45
N LYS A 81 20.40 -10.01 1.11
CA LYS A 81 20.40 -8.80 0.26
C LYS A 81 19.01 -8.63 -0.34
N VAL A 82 18.22 -7.74 0.21
CA VAL A 82 16.85 -7.47 -0.24
C VAL A 82 16.66 -5.99 -0.43
N PHE A 83 16.11 -5.63 -1.57
CA PHE A 83 15.62 -4.30 -1.84
C PHE A 83 14.21 -4.41 -2.44
N ASN A 84 13.26 -3.67 -1.87
CA ASN A 84 11.90 -3.59 -2.37
C ASN A 84 11.57 -2.14 -2.71
N ALA A 85 10.93 -1.95 -3.85
CA ALA A 85 10.33 -0.69 -4.24
C ALA A 85 8.87 -0.95 -4.62
N GLY A 86 7.97 -0.24 -3.98
CA GLY A 86 6.53 -0.35 -4.20
C GLY A 86 5.92 1.02 -4.45
N TYR A 87 4.90 1.02 -5.29
CA TYR A 87 4.02 2.15 -5.50
C TYR A 87 2.59 1.65 -5.50
N ARG A 88 1.69 2.35 -4.86
CA ARG A 88 0.26 2.04 -4.86
C ARG A 88 -0.56 3.31 -4.98
N PHE A 89 -1.61 3.23 -5.75
CA PHE A 89 -2.59 4.28 -5.84
C PHE A 89 -4.00 3.72 -5.66
N ARG A 90 -4.89 4.54 -5.14
CA ARG A 90 -6.33 4.35 -5.17
C ARG A 90 -6.96 5.72 -5.34
N ASN A 91 -7.85 5.82 -6.30
CA ASN A 91 -8.63 7.03 -6.47
C ASN A 91 -9.58 7.22 -5.28
N GLU A 92 -10.13 8.39 -5.18
CA GLU A 92 -11.04 8.80 -4.13
C GLU A 92 -12.25 7.86 -4.04
N VAL A 93 -12.77 7.71 -2.83
CA VAL A 93 -13.99 6.93 -2.58
C VAL A 93 -15.11 7.91 -2.27
N ASN A 94 -16.26 7.75 -2.94
CA ASN A 94 -17.46 8.51 -2.60
C ASN A 94 -17.95 8.10 -1.21
N THR A 95 -18.12 9.08 -0.34
CA THR A 95 -18.63 8.88 1.02
C THR A 95 -20.02 9.49 1.14
N PHE A 96 -20.96 8.75 1.72
CA PHE A 96 -22.29 9.25 1.96
C PHE A 96 -22.29 10.29 3.09
N ASN A 97 -22.74 11.52 2.78
CA ASN A 97 -22.95 12.55 3.80
C ASN A 97 -24.37 12.47 4.33
N ALA A 98 -24.52 12.01 5.56
CA ALA A 98 -25.84 11.83 6.19
C ALA A 98 -26.58 13.16 6.43
N LEU A 99 -25.87 14.30 6.47
CA LEU A 99 -26.48 15.60 6.67
C LEU A 99 -27.12 16.14 5.39
N THR A 100 -26.50 15.88 4.24
CA THR A 100 -26.97 16.36 2.94
C THR A 100 -27.77 15.31 2.16
N GLY A 101 -27.70 14.05 2.59
CA GLY A 101 -28.29 12.89 1.89
C GLY A 101 -27.62 12.55 0.55
N ASN A 102 -26.46 13.14 0.25
CA ASN A 102 -25.75 12.95 -1.00
C ASN A 102 -24.39 12.27 -0.78
N PHE A 103 -23.91 11.60 -1.82
CA PHE A 103 -22.54 11.15 -1.87
C PHE A 103 -21.62 12.34 -2.18
N ILE A 104 -20.57 12.49 -1.42
CA ILE A 104 -19.52 13.49 -1.61
C ILE A 104 -18.21 12.77 -1.87
N ARG A 105 -17.41 13.37 -2.74
CA ARG A 105 -16.06 12.92 -3.02
C ARG A 105 -15.17 13.25 -1.82
N ASP A 106 -14.59 12.22 -1.22
CA ASP A 106 -13.68 12.40 -0.09
C ASP A 106 -12.23 12.34 -0.60
N GLU A 107 -11.68 13.51 -0.89
CA GLU A 107 -10.31 13.65 -1.37
C GLU A 107 -9.26 13.14 -0.35
N ASN A 108 -9.62 13.09 0.93
CA ASN A 108 -8.73 12.59 1.98
C ASN A 108 -8.54 11.06 1.94
N ARG A 109 -9.38 10.36 1.20
CA ARG A 109 -9.28 8.89 1.03
C ARG A 109 -8.49 8.44 -0.20
N ARG A 110 -8.00 9.40 -0.98
CA ARG A 110 -7.07 9.08 -2.06
C ARG A 110 -5.77 8.52 -1.46
N ILE A 111 -5.30 7.42 -2.04
CA ILE A 111 -4.02 6.82 -1.71
C ILE A 111 -3.09 7.02 -2.91
N ASP A 112 -1.93 7.59 -2.67
CA ASP A 112 -0.88 7.76 -3.66
C ASP A 112 0.46 7.65 -2.92
N GLN A 113 0.99 6.44 -2.81
CA GLN A 113 2.07 6.13 -1.86
C GLN A 113 3.19 5.33 -2.50
N SER A 114 4.41 5.68 -2.14
CA SER A 114 5.59 4.85 -2.38
C SER A 114 6.06 4.17 -1.10
N ASP A 115 6.65 2.99 -1.24
CA ASP A 115 7.28 2.22 -0.17
C ASP A 115 8.62 1.69 -0.67
N LEU A 116 9.70 2.11 -0.04
CA LEU A 116 11.04 1.62 -0.30
C LEU A 116 11.55 0.93 0.95
N SER A 117 12.06 -0.28 0.82
CA SER A 117 12.67 -0.98 1.95
C SER A 117 13.86 -1.81 1.53
N PHE A 118 14.82 -1.96 2.44
CA PHE A 118 15.99 -2.76 2.17
C PHE A 118 16.58 -3.38 3.42
N ILE A 119 17.26 -4.51 3.18
CA ILE A 119 18.21 -5.13 4.10
C ILE A 119 19.46 -5.38 3.29
N TRP A 120 20.60 -4.89 3.76
CA TRP A 120 21.85 -5.00 3.05
C TRP A 120 22.99 -5.38 3.98
N PRO A 121 23.64 -6.53 3.80
CA PRO A 121 24.75 -6.95 4.63
C PRO A 121 25.97 -6.08 4.32
N LEU A 122 26.56 -5.51 5.36
CA LEU A 122 27.82 -4.77 5.32
C LEU A 122 29.02 -5.70 5.55
N THR A 123 28.81 -6.66 6.46
CA THR A 123 29.74 -7.73 6.78
C THR A 123 28.98 -9.04 7.00
N GLN A 124 29.68 -10.10 7.39
CA GLN A 124 29.02 -11.37 7.74
C GLN A 124 28.04 -11.23 8.92
N GLN A 125 28.31 -10.31 9.85
CA GLN A 125 27.56 -10.11 11.09
C GLN A 125 26.71 -8.84 11.07
N TRP A 126 27.09 -7.81 10.31
CA TRP A 126 26.39 -6.54 10.28
C TRP A 126 25.57 -6.38 9.03
N SER A 127 24.35 -5.93 9.20
CA SER A 127 23.44 -5.54 8.10
C SER A 127 22.88 -4.14 8.36
N MET A 128 22.72 -3.40 7.28
CA MET A 128 21.97 -2.14 7.29
C MET A 128 20.53 -2.45 6.91
N ILE A 129 19.57 -1.85 7.61
CA ILE A 129 18.15 -1.98 7.36
C ILE A 129 17.53 -0.60 7.21
N GLY A 130 16.52 -0.49 6.36
CA GLY A 130 15.80 0.76 6.22
C GLY A 130 14.48 0.60 5.50
N ARG A 131 13.58 1.55 5.78
CA ARG A 131 12.31 1.71 5.09
C ARG A 131 11.96 3.18 5.01
N TRP A 132 11.34 3.57 3.91
CA TRP A 132 10.77 4.88 3.71
C TRP A 132 9.44 4.72 2.98
N GLN A 133 8.39 5.28 3.58
CA GLN A 133 7.04 5.30 3.03
C GLN A 133 6.57 6.73 2.95
N HIS A 134 6.19 7.16 1.75
CA HIS A 134 5.76 8.52 1.47
C HIS A 134 4.38 8.53 0.83
N ASP A 135 3.55 9.46 1.27
CA ASP A 135 2.23 9.73 0.75
C ASP A 135 2.26 11.01 -0.08
N PHE A 136 2.10 10.87 -1.39
CA PHE A 136 2.09 11.98 -2.33
C PHE A 136 0.79 12.78 -2.29
N SER A 137 -0.32 12.16 -1.86
CA SER A 137 -1.61 12.85 -1.73
C SER A 137 -1.57 13.89 -0.63
N GLY A 138 -0.91 13.60 0.48
CA GLY A 138 -0.72 14.49 1.62
C GLY A 138 0.64 15.16 1.67
N ASP A 139 1.53 14.92 0.68
CA ASP A 139 2.92 15.40 0.64
C ASP A 139 3.66 15.19 1.96
N ARG A 140 3.54 13.99 2.53
CA ARG A 140 4.11 13.67 3.84
C ARG A 140 4.77 12.29 3.88
N THR A 141 5.81 12.19 4.69
CA THR A 141 6.41 10.90 5.03
C THR A 141 5.57 10.24 6.13
N LEU A 142 5.03 9.05 5.85
CA LEU A 142 4.24 8.29 6.82
C LEU A 142 5.13 7.55 7.80
N GLU A 143 6.18 6.94 7.29
CA GLU A 143 7.16 6.22 8.07
C GLU A 143 8.53 6.29 7.40
N ALA A 144 9.56 6.51 8.21
CA ALA A 144 10.93 6.33 7.78
C ALA A 144 11.73 5.73 8.92
N PHE A 145 12.47 4.67 8.66
CA PHE A 145 13.44 4.20 9.62
C PHE A 145 14.73 3.76 8.94
N GLY A 146 15.80 3.87 9.69
CA GLY A 146 17.11 3.35 9.32
C GLY A 146 17.80 2.79 10.54
N GLY A 147 18.58 1.73 10.34
CA GLY A 147 19.23 1.07 11.46
C GLY A 147 20.30 0.09 11.06
N LEU A 148 20.96 -0.42 12.09
CA LEU A 148 21.96 -1.47 11.99
C LEU A 148 21.48 -2.71 12.74
N GLU A 149 21.68 -3.84 12.14
CA GLU A 149 21.43 -5.15 12.73
C GLU A 149 22.77 -5.90 12.87
N TYR A 150 23.05 -6.35 14.07
CA TYR A 150 24.13 -7.29 14.35
C TYR A 150 23.55 -8.69 14.57
N ASP A 151 24.06 -9.65 13.84
CA ASP A 151 23.59 -11.04 13.87
C ASP A 151 24.77 -11.96 14.23
N SER A 152 24.68 -12.58 15.38
CA SER A 152 25.61 -13.60 15.88
C SER A 152 24.97 -14.98 15.82
N CYS A 153 25.74 -16.01 16.06
CA CYS A 153 25.21 -17.39 16.07
C CYS A 153 24.05 -17.61 17.06
N CYS A 154 23.96 -16.83 18.14
CA CYS A 154 23.08 -17.10 19.27
C CYS A 154 22.21 -15.91 19.70
N TRP A 155 22.47 -14.72 19.19
CA TRP A 155 21.73 -13.49 19.52
C TRP A 155 21.77 -12.49 18.37
N LYS A 156 20.75 -11.64 18.33
CA LYS A 156 20.58 -10.58 17.35
C LYS A 156 20.28 -9.28 18.06
N LEU A 157 20.93 -8.20 17.61
CA LEU A 157 20.72 -6.86 18.13
C LEU A 157 20.40 -5.92 16.99
N ARG A 158 19.37 -5.11 17.16
CA ARG A 158 18.98 -4.06 16.23
C ARG A 158 19.00 -2.71 16.92
N PHE A 159 19.64 -1.75 16.26
CA PHE A 159 19.57 -0.35 16.60
C PHE A 159 18.84 0.38 15.49
N ILE A 160 17.67 0.98 15.80
CA ILE A 160 16.78 1.60 14.83
C ILE A 160 16.45 3.02 15.26
N ASN A 161 16.66 3.98 14.34
CA ASN A 161 16.08 5.32 14.43
C ASN A 161 14.86 5.35 13.54
N ARG A 162 13.70 5.70 14.10
CA ARG A 162 12.41 5.67 13.40
C ARG A 162 11.69 6.99 13.55
N TYR A 163 11.13 7.44 12.43
CA TYR A 163 10.15 8.51 12.30
C TYR A 163 8.82 7.89 11.86
N TRP A 164 7.70 8.31 12.46
CA TRP A 164 6.37 7.86 12.06
C TRP A 164 5.32 8.92 12.38
N VAL A 165 4.23 8.90 11.63
CA VAL A 165 3.06 9.74 11.86
C VAL A 165 1.95 8.84 12.41
N ASP A 166 1.36 9.22 13.55
CA ASP A 166 0.18 8.56 14.10
C ASP A 166 -1.06 9.14 13.42
N TYR A 167 -1.90 8.25 12.90
CA TYR A 167 -3.17 8.65 12.31
C TYR A 167 -4.25 8.60 13.42
N ASN A 168 -4.66 9.77 13.90
CA ASN A 168 -5.82 9.91 14.78
C ASN A 168 -7.05 10.27 13.94
N GLU A 169 -8.00 9.35 13.82
CA GLU A 169 -9.26 9.53 13.08
C GLU A 169 -10.13 10.70 13.60
N PHE A 170 -9.87 11.18 14.81
CA PHE A 170 -10.69 12.16 15.52
C PHE A 170 -10.09 13.57 15.64
N GLU A 171 -8.86 13.78 15.28
CA GLU A 171 -8.25 15.11 15.29
C GLU A 171 -8.14 15.65 13.87
N SER A 172 -8.82 16.78 13.66
CA SER A 172 -8.68 17.58 12.46
C SER A 172 -7.20 17.86 12.18
N VAL A 173 -6.78 17.57 10.99
CA VAL A 173 -5.49 17.58 10.32
C VAL A 173 -4.58 18.80 10.57
N THR A 174 -4.32 19.17 11.79
CA THR A 174 -3.39 20.29 12.10
C THR A 174 -2.13 19.87 12.87
N GLN A 175 -1.95 18.59 13.18
CA GLN A 175 -0.71 18.14 13.78
C GLN A 175 0.07 17.22 12.83
N ASP A 176 0.83 17.85 11.95
CA ASP A 176 1.82 17.26 11.06
C ASP A 176 3.15 16.95 11.82
N GLU A 177 3.08 16.85 13.14
CA GLU A 177 4.24 16.52 13.98
C GLU A 177 4.42 15.00 14.06
N GLY A 178 5.30 14.49 13.20
CA GLY A 178 5.69 13.10 13.26
C GLY A 178 6.49 12.79 14.53
N ASN A 179 6.25 11.62 15.08
CA ASN A 179 6.98 11.09 16.22
C ASN A 179 8.37 10.59 15.80
N ARG A 180 9.32 10.68 16.71
CA ARG A 180 10.68 10.14 16.50
C ARG A 180 11.10 9.29 17.69
N GLY A 181 11.77 8.19 17.42
CA GLY A 181 12.24 7.32 18.49
C GLY A 181 13.47 6.52 18.07
N ILE A 182 14.24 6.16 19.10
CA ILE A 182 15.38 5.25 18.96
C ILE A 182 15.00 3.95 19.68
N PHE A 183 15.14 2.83 18.99
CA PHE A 183 14.78 1.52 19.50
C PHE A 183 16.00 0.61 19.50
N LEU A 184 16.14 -0.11 20.60
CA LEU A 184 17.07 -1.22 20.75
C LEU A 184 16.25 -2.50 20.93
N GLN A 185 16.45 -3.49 20.07
CA GLN A 185 15.71 -4.75 20.04
C GLN A 185 16.65 -5.95 20.06
#